data_18aef7eea6dcd293cc1eb3b28ef03104
#
_entry.id   18aef7eea6dcd293cc1eb3b28ef03104
#
_cell.length_a   1.000
_cell.length_b   1.000
_cell.length_c   1.000
_cell.angle_alpha   90.00
_cell.angle_beta   90.00
_cell.angle_gamma   90.00
#
_symmetry.space_group_name_H-M   'P 1'
#
loop_
_entity.id
_entity.type
_entity.pdbx_description
1 polymer ?
#
loop_
_entity_poly.entity_id
_entity_poly.type
_entity_poly.pdbx_seq_one_letter_code
_entity_poly.pdbx_strand_id
1 'polypeptide(L)'
;MATSANDHDVAGEIIDVAGGAPIKMWTHGVPVEDAARQQLINTARLPFIYRHLAVMPDVHLGKGSTIGSVIPTRGAIIPAAVGVDIGCGMIATRSTLVAADLPDNLLGLRSAIERA
;
A
#
# COMPACT_ATOMS: atom_id res chain seq x y z
N MET A 1 -1.34 -25.60 -18.33
CA MET A 1 -1.44 -24.20 -18.76
C MET A 1 -2.20 -23.44 -17.69
N ALA A 2 -1.50 -22.68 -16.86
CA ALA A 2 -2.16 -21.82 -15.86
C ALA A 2 -2.75 -20.62 -16.59
N THR A 3 -4.07 -20.49 -16.59
CA THR A 3 -4.76 -19.27 -17.00
C THR A 3 -4.31 -18.14 -16.08
N SER A 4 -3.67 -17.13 -16.64
CA SER A 4 -3.37 -15.91 -15.91
C SER A 4 -4.68 -15.33 -15.40
N ALA A 5 -4.89 -15.35 -14.09
CA ALA A 5 -5.93 -14.52 -13.47
C ALA A 5 -5.67 -13.10 -13.95
N ASN A 6 -6.67 -12.48 -14.55
CA ASN A 6 -6.57 -11.10 -15.02
C ASN A 6 -6.20 -10.22 -13.82
N ASP A 7 -5.00 -9.64 -13.87
CA ASP A 7 -4.46 -8.71 -12.87
C ASP A 7 -5.40 -7.51 -12.59
N HIS A 8 -6.41 -7.32 -13.46
CA HIS A 8 -7.43 -6.28 -13.36
C HIS A 8 -8.50 -6.55 -12.30
N ASP A 9 -8.73 -7.82 -11.92
CA ASP A 9 -9.78 -8.17 -10.95
C ASP A 9 -9.34 -7.98 -9.49
N VAL A 10 -8.06 -7.72 -9.24
CA VAL A 10 -7.47 -7.65 -7.90
C VAL A 10 -7.19 -6.20 -7.46
N ALA A 11 -6.81 -5.31 -8.38
CA ALA A 11 -6.60 -3.90 -8.09
C ALA A 11 -7.92 -3.12 -8.20
N GLY A 12 -8.27 -2.32 -7.18
CA GLY A 12 -9.51 -1.53 -7.17
C GLY A 12 -9.52 -0.37 -8.15
N GLU A 13 -8.36 0.20 -8.47
CA GLU A 13 -8.20 1.35 -9.38
C GLU A 13 -6.87 1.25 -10.13
N ILE A 14 -6.87 1.60 -11.42
CA ILE A 14 -5.65 1.74 -12.21
C ILE A 14 -5.60 3.18 -12.74
N ILE A 15 -4.49 3.87 -12.50
CA ILE A 15 -4.23 5.21 -13.02
C ILE A 15 -3.17 5.10 -14.11
N ASP A 16 -3.54 5.46 -15.34
CA ASP A 16 -2.61 5.62 -16.44
C ASP A 16 -1.90 6.97 -16.35
N VAL A 17 -0.58 6.95 -16.27
CA VAL A 17 0.22 8.16 -16.11
C VAL A 17 0.91 8.50 -17.43
N ALA A 18 0.56 9.64 -18.01
CA ALA A 18 1.19 10.12 -19.25
C ALA A 18 2.71 10.30 -19.05
N GLY A 19 3.51 9.59 -19.84
CA GLY A 19 4.97 9.61 -19.76
C GLY A 19 5.54 8.88 -18.56
N GLY A 20 4.77 8.02 -17.90
CA GLY A 20 5.20 7.24 -16.74
C GLY A 20 4.66 5.81 -16.72
N ALA A 21 4.99 5.08 -15.68
CA ALA A 21 4.43 3.76 -15.43
C ALA A 21 2.99 3.85 -14.89
N PRO A 22 2.12 2.88 -15.17
CA PRO A 22 0.79 2.83 -14.55
C PRO A 22 0.88 2.64 -13.03
N ILE A 23 -0.15 3.08 -12.34
CA ILE A 23 -0.29 2.92 -10.88
C ILE A 23 -1.47 2.00 -10.62
N LYS A 24 -1.25 0.89 -9.93
CA LYS A 24 -2.30 -0.03 -9.48
C LYS A 24 -2.58 0.20 -8.01
N MET A 25 -3.83 0.44 -7.65
CA MET A 25 -4.24 0.82 -6.30
C MET A 25 -5.19 -0.22 -5.68
N TRP A 26 -4.86 -0.73 -4.52
CA TRP A 26 -5.71 -1.59 -3.69
C TRP A 26 -6.38 -0.77 -2.58
N THR A 27 -7.00 0.34 -2.97
CA THR A 27 -7.57 1.35 -2.06
C THR A 27 -9.10 1.42 -2.11
N HIS A 28 -9.76 0.35 -2.55
CA HIS A 28 -11.22 0.33 -2.62
C HIS A 28 -11.86 0.65 -1.26
N GLY A 29 -12.72 1.67 -1.22
CA GLY A 29 -13.39 2.11 0.01
C GLY A 29 -12.51 2.93 0.98
N VAL A 30 -11.27 3.24 0.60
CA VAL A 30 -10.36 4.05 1.42
C VAL A 30 -10.06 5.36 0.69
N PRO A 31 -10.25 6.54 1.34
CA PRO A 31 -9.90 7.82 0.74
C PRO A 31 -8.39 7.97 0.61
N VAL A 32 -7.94 8.46 -0.53
CA VAL A 32 -6.54 8.78 -0.80
C VAL A 32 -6.40 10.28 -1.04
N GLU A 33 -5.55 10.92 -0.26
CA GLU A 33 -5.29 12.36 -0.34
C GLU A 33 -4.78 12.78 -1.72
N ASP A 34 -5.21 13.94 -2.22
CA ASP A 34 -4.76 14.48 -3.51
C ASP A 34 -3.23 14.68 -3.56
N ALA A 35 -2.64 15.11 -2.44
CA ALA A 35 -1.20 15.27 -2.32
C ALA A 35 -0.45 13.93 -2.47
N ALA A 36 -0.98 12.84 -1.89
CA ALA A 36 -0.43 11.51 -2.06
C ALA A 36 -0.59 11.02 -3.52
N ARG A 37 -1.75 11.25 -4.15
CA ARG A 37 -1.97 10.94 -5.58
C ARG A 37 -0.96 11.66 -6.47
N GLN A 38 -0.73 12.95 -6.23
CA GLN A 38 0.25 13.73 -7.00
C GLN A 38 1.68 13.20 -6.80
N GLN A 39 2.04 12.82 -5.58
CA GLN A 39 3.35 12.23 -5.29
C GLN A 39 3.54 10.88 -6.00
N LEU A 40 2.51 10.04 -6.05
CA LEU A 40 2.51 8.78 -6.82
C LEU A 40 2.73 9.04 -8.32
N ILE A 41 2.02 10.01 -8.89
CA ILE A 41 2.17 10.40 -10.31
C ILE A 41 3.60 10.87 -10.60
N ASN A 42 4.17 11.69 -9.74
CA ASN A 42 5.55 12.16 -9.87
C ASN A 42 6.55 10.99 -9.82
N THR A 43 6.35 10.06 -8.90
CA THR A 43 7.17 8.84 -8.77
C THR A 43 7.04 7.94 -10.00
N ALA A 44 5.83 7.75 -10.51
CA ALA A 44 5.55 6.92 -11.67
C ALA A 44 6.23 7.43 -12.96
N ARG A 45 6.55 8.71 -13.04
CA ARG A 45 7.26 9.34 -14.16
C ARG A 45 8.77 9.16 -14.13
N LEU A 46 9.33 8.58 -13.08
CA LEU A 46 10.77 8.28 -13.04
C LEU A 46 11.11 7.21 -14.11
N PRO A 47 12.18 7.40 -14.88
CA PRO A 47 12.44 6.60 -16.09
C PRO A 47 12.86 5.15 -15.78
N PHE A 48 13.16 4.82 -14.54
CA PHE A 48 13.62 3.51 -14.11
C PHE A 48 12.56 2.71 -13.33
N ILE A 49 11.31 3.17 -13.29
CA ILE A 49 10.22 2.38 -12.69
C ILE A 49 9.97 1.13 -13.53
N TYR A 50 9.92 -0.01 -12.87
CA TYR A 50 9.67 -1.30 -13.52
C TYR A 50 8.20 -1.70 -13.43
N ARG A 51 7.57 -1.89 -14.59
CA ARG A 51 6.17 -2.28 -14.77
C ARG A 51 5.16 -1.26 -14.22
N HIS A 52 4.89 -1.22 -12.91
CA HIS A 52 3.88 -0.36 -12.30
C HIS A 52 4.20 -0.06 -10.83
N LEU A 53 3.69 1.04 -10.31
CA LEU A 53 3.62 1.25 -8.86
C LEU A 53 2.46 0.43 -8.30
N ALA A 54 2.64 -0.16 -7.11
CA ALA A 54 1.57 -0.81 -6.37
C ALA A 54 1.27 -0.01 -5.10
N VAL A 55 -0.01 0.30 -4.87
CA VAL A 55 -0.45 1.20 -3.79
C VAL A 55 -1.38 0.47 -2.83
N MET A 56 -0.99 0.43 -1.57
CA MET A 56 -1.70 -0.27 -0.51
C MET A 56 -2.74 0.64 0.17
N PRO A 57 -3.72 0.07 0.91
CA PRO A 57 -4.81 0.83 1.52
C PRO A 57 -4.39 1.90 2.53
N ASP A 58 -3.19 1.79 3.11
CA ASP A 58 -2.61 2.72 4.08
C ASP A 58 -1.79 3.86 3.45
N VAL A 59 -1.90 4.05 2.13
CA VAL A 59 -1.13 5.07 1.40
C VAL A 59 -1.40 6.47 1.91
N HIS A 60 -0.33 7.21 2.13
CA HIS A 60 -0.38 8.64 2.50
C HIS A 60 0.89 9.37 2.06
N LEU A 61 0.85 10.71 2.13
CA LEU A 61 1.98 11.56 1.75
C LEU A 61 3.20 11.26 2.62
N GLY A 62 4.35 11.07 1.98
CA GLY A 62 5.66 10.91 2.64
C GLY A 62 6.64 12.01 2.25
N LYS A 63 7.79 12.09 2.94
CA LYS A 63 8.81 13.11 2.65
C LYS A 63 9.51 12.91 1.31
N GLY A 64 9.90 11.69 0.99
CA GLY A 64 10.60 11.36 -0.27
C GLY A 64 9.69 10.69 -1.28
N SER A 65 8.84 9.79 -0.81
CA SER A 65 7.82 9.10 -1.57
C SER A 65 6.63 8.79 -0.68
N THR A 66 5.51 8.36 -1.26
CA THR A 66 4.36 7.90 -0.50
C THR A 66 4.73 6.72 0.40
N ILE A 67 4.18 6.72 1.62
CA ILE A 67 4.15 5.55 2.50
C ILE A 67 3.00 4.66 2.03
N GLY A 68 3.11 3.34 2.20
CA GLY A 68 2.10 2.39 1.72
C GLY A 68 2.15 2.16 0.21
N SER A 69 3.31 2.35 -0.43
CA SER A 69 3.51 2.06 -1.84
C SER A 69 4.72 1.17 -2.08
N VAL A 70 4.63 0.31 -3.10
CA VAL A 70 5.75 -0.49 -3.62
C VAL A 70 6.24 0.15 -4.90
N ILE A 71 7.51 0.53 -4.93
CA ILE A 71 8.15 1.26 -6.02
C ILE A 71 9.21 0.34 -6.63
N PRO A 72 8.88 -0.48 -7.63
CA PRO A 72 9.85 -1.36 -8.27
C PRO A 72 10.75 -0.56 -9.20
N THR A 73 12.05 -0.77 -9.11
CA THR A 73 13.04 -0.10 -9.94
C THR A 73 13.88 -1.10 -10.72
N ARG A 74 14.38 -0.69 -11.87
CA ARG A 74 15.33 -1.47 -12.65
C ARG A 74 16.62 -0.67 -12.85
N GLY A 75 17.74 -1.21 -12.34
CA GLY A 75 19.05 -0.58 -12.49
C GLY A 75 19.24 0.71 -11.69
N ALA A 76 18.36 0.97 -10.71
CA ALA A 76 18.42 2.18 -9.88
C ALA A 76 17.97 1.90 -8.45
N ILE A 77 18.48 2.69 -7.52
CA ILE A 77 18.06 2.76 -6.11
C ILE A 77 17.61 4.21 -5.87
N ILE A 78 16.50 4.39 -5.15
CA ILE A 78 15.98 5.71 -4.77
C ILE A 78 16.18 5.89 -3.26
N PRO A 79 17.27 6.52 -2.80
CA PRO A 79 17.52 6.68 -1.37
C PRO A 79 16.41 7.45 -0.64
N ALA A 80 15.81 8.45 -1.31
CA ALA A 80 14.70 9.23 -0.77
C ALA A 80 13.39 8.42 -0.57
N ALA A 81 13.26 7.26 -1.21
CA ALA A 81 12.12 6.37 -1.07
C ALA A 81 12.32 5.29 0.00
N VAL A 82 13.51 5.22 0.61
CA VAL A 82 13.77 4.30 1.72
C VAL A 82 13.06 4.83 2.97
N GLY A 83 12.26 3.98 3.62
CA GLY A 83 11.49 4.36 4.80
C GLY A 83 12.36 4.78 5.98
N VAL A 84 11.86 5.69 6.80
CA VAL A 84 12.52 6.11 8.06
C VAL A 84 12.49 4.96 9.07
N ASP A 85 11.41 4.17 9.08
CA ASP A 85 11.22 3.01 9.94
C ASP A 85 11.44 1.70 9.15
N ILE A 86 12.68 1.45 8.76
CA ILE A 86 13.07 0.30 7.93
C ILE A 86 12.92 -1.03 8.69
N GLY A 87 13.04 -1.00 10.01
CA GLY A 87 12.87 -2.16 10.89
C GLY A 87 11.42 -2.48 11.23
N CYS A 88 10.46 -1.70 10.76
CA CYS A 88 9.04 -1.94 10.98
C CYS A 88 8.60 -3.25 10.32
N GLY A 89 8.00 -4.12 11.10
CA GLY A 89 7.47 -5.39 10.65
C GLY A 89 6.00 -5.51 10.97
N MET A 90 5.29 -6.32 10.19
CA MET A 90 3.91 -6.65 10.44
C MET A 90 3.73 -8.16 10.45
N ILE A 91 2.97 -8.65 11.42
CA ILE A 91 2.56 -10.04 11.51
C ILE A 91 1.04 -10.10 11.35
N ALA A 92 0.56 -11.01 10.54
CA ALA A 92 -0.87 -11.27 10.40
C ALA A 92 -1.16 -12.72 10.77
N THR A 93 -2.08 -12.90 11.72
CA THR A 93 -2.53 -14.24 12.13
C THR A 93 -4.02 -14.38 11.85
N ARG A 94 -4.38 -15.34 11.02
CA ARG A 94 -5.78 -15.69 10.80
C ARG A 94 -6.30 -16.49 12.00
N SER A 95 -7.37 -15.99 12.63
CA SER A 95 -8.07 -16.69 13.73
C SER A 95 -9.39 -17.28 13.22
N THR A 96 -10.03 -18.08 14.06
CA THR A 96 -11.41 -18.57 13.86
C THR A 96 -12.47 -17.60 14.38
N LEU A 97 -12.05 -16.49 15.03
CA LEU A 97 -12.94 -15.47 15.57
C LEU A 97 -13.58 -14.64 14.44
N VAL A 98 -14.83 -14.28 14.65
CA VAL A 98 -15.58 -13.34 13.80
C VAL A 98 -16.03 -12.14 14.65
N ALA A 99 -16.51 -11.08 14.01
CA ALA A 99 -16.92 -9.86 14.70
C ALA A 99 -17.96 -10.10 15.81
N ALA A 100 -18.84 -11.08 15.63
CA ALA A 100 -19.86 -11.46 16.62
C ALA A 100 -19.29 -12.11 17.92
N ASP A 101 -18.05 -12.57 17.86
CA ASP A 101 -17.38 -13.15 19.04
C ASP A 101 -16.74 -12.08 19.93
N LEU A 102 -16.68 -10.83 19.45
CA LEU A 102 -16.12 -9.72 20.21
C LEU A 102 -17.13 -9.19 21.22
N PRO A 103 -16.69 -8.78 22.42
CA PRO A 103 -17.59 -8.15 23.39
C PRO A 103 -18.04 -6.76 22.89
N ASP A 104 -19.25 -6.34 23.32
CA ASP A 104 -19.81 -5.01 22.97
C ASP A 104 -18.89 -3.86 23.41
N ASN A 105 -18.17 -4.03 24.52
CA ASN A 105 -17.18 -3.08 25.00
C ASN A 105 -15.77 -3.65 24.84
N LEU A 106 -15.00 -3.08 23.92
CA LEU A 106 -13.64 -3.51 23.60
C LEU A 106 -12.55 -2.99 24.55
N LEU A 107 -12.88 -2.17 25.56
CA LEU A 107 -11.89 -1.56 26.45
C LEU A 107 -11.04 -2.60 27.19
N GLY A 108 -11.67 -3.67 27.69
CA GLY A 108 -10.98 -4.75 28.38
C GLY A 108 -10.02 -5.51 27.46
N LEU A 109 -10.46 -5.80 26.25
CA LEU A 109 -9.64 -6.45 25.22
C LEU A 109 -8.44 -5.57 24.84
N ARG A 110 -8.68 -4.31 24.54
CA ARG A 110 -7.65 -3.33 24.23
C ARG A 110 -6.60 -3.25 25.34
N SER A 111 -7.04 -3.09 26.58
CA SER A 111 -6.12 -3.01 27.72
C SER A 111 -5.33 -4.30 27.96
N ALA A 112 -5.87 -5.46 27.60
CA ALA A 112 -5.14 -6.72 27.65
C ALA A 112 -4.04 -6.78 26.59
N ILE A 113 -4.33 -6.35 25.35
CA ILE A 113 -3.37 -6.28 24.26
C ILE A 113 -2.24 -5.30 24.58
N GLU A 114 -2.57 -4.12 25.13
CA GLU A 114 -1.58 -3.10 25.50
C GLU A 114 -0.62 -3.53 26.64
N ARG A 115 -0.98 -4.55 27.42
CA ARG A 115 -0.13 -5.11 28.49
C ARG A 115 0.70 -6.32 28.08
N ALA A 116 0.40 -6.92 26.93
CA ALA A 116 1.10 -8.10 26.42
C ALA A 116 2.41 -7.72 25.72
#